data_32a10d5943edf557d938853ae2957e32
#
_entry.id   32a10d5943edf557d938853ae2957e32
#
_cell.length_a   1.000
_cell.length_b   1.000
_cell.length_c   1.000
_cell.angle_alpha   90.00
_cell.angle_beta   90.00
_cell.angle_gamma   90.00
#
_symmetry.space_group_name_H-M   'P 1'
#
loop_
_entity.id
_entity.type
_entity.pdbx_description
1 polymer ?
#
loop_
_entity_poly.entity_id
_entity_poly.type
_entity_poly.pdbx_seq_one_letter_code
_entity_poly.pdbx_strand_id
1 'polypeptide(L)'
;VRVNQKAQPVFVFLHPQAPDSDGRQLKIGRTFLFLEVNLNLKTMGIPYYEWMSKIVEKLKENPMFRLSRIGLRKFNSFYVLEKNKGILKDMFSIDYLSEVERGEFVLDRFENMQVYNNMPYTLQFFRTYSSGNLKNEQLNIEDEPAHMIAFDFDLFTTDLDEMGAFMDDAQAGLKKMNDSIYKFFENVVAEKIVGKINEGDLLQEYGIIPF
;
A
#
# COMPACT_ATOMS: atom_id res chain seq x y z
N VAL A 1 -21.58 21.81 19.85
CA VAL A 1 -21.20 22.76 18.80
C VAL A 1 -20.54 21.97 17.69
N ARG A 2 -21.25 21.71 16.56
CA ARG A 2 -20.62 21.11 15.36
C ARG A 2 -19.80 22.21 14.69
N VAL A 3 -18.50 22.15 14.82
CA VAL A 3 -17.59 22.96 14.02
C VAL A 3 -17.67 22.42 12.59
N ASN A 4 -18.29 23.17 11.68
CA ASN A 4 -18.23 22.91 10.25
C ASN A 4 -16.77 23.14 9.83
N GLN A 5 -15.96 22.07 9.79
CA GLN A 5 -14.67 22.13 9.15
C GLN A 5 -14.93 22.32 7.65
N LYS A 6 -14.77 23.55 7.17
CA LYS A 6 -14.72 23.80 5.73
C LYS A 6 -13.62 22.91 5.16
N ALA A 7 -13.98 22.09 4.19
CA ALA A 7 -13.01 21.25 3.49
C ALA A 7 -11.86 22.14 3.00
N GLN A 8 -10.64 21.82 3.42
CA GLN A 8 -9.49 22.59 2.97
C GLN A 8 -9.25 22.26 1.49
N PRO A 9 -8.91 23.26 0.65
CA PRO A 9 -8.63 23.01 -0.76
C PRO A 9 -7.42 22.08 -0.89
N VAL A 10 -7.56 21.09 -1.76
CA VAL A 10 -6.50 20.16 -2.16
C VAL A 10 -6.25 20.38 -3.64
N PHE A 11 -5.00 20.68 -4.00
CA PHE A 11 -4.57 20.73 -5.39
C PHE A 11 -4.11 19.35 -5.82
N VAL A 12 -4.65 18.86 -6.94
CA VAL A 12 -4.29 17.56 -7.51
C VAL A 12 -3.63 17.80 -8.86
N PHE A 13 -2.40 17.34 -9.00
CA PHE A 13 -1.62 17.43 -10.24
C PHE A 13 -1.52 16.03 -10.83
N LEU A 14 -2.03 15.85 -12.04
CA LEU A 14 -1.96 14.61 -12.78
C LEU A 14 -0.75 14.64 -13.72
N HIS A 15 -0.22 13.46 -14.06
CA HIS A 15 0.86 13.38 -15.03
C HIS A 15 0.34 13.77 -16.42
N PRO A 16 0.94 14.75 -17.12
CA PRO A 16 0.37 15.33 -18.33
C PRO A 16 0.30 14.38 -19.53
N GLN A 17 1.14 13.34 -19.57
CA GLN A 17 1.19 12.37 -20.68
C GLN A 17 0.34 11.12 -20.44
N ALA A 18 -0.19 10.94 -19.23
CA ALA A 18 -0.97 9.76 -18.85
C ALA A 18 -1.98 10.13 -17.76
N PRO A 19 -2.94 11.03 -18.04
CA PRO A 19 -3.85 11.54 -17.01
C PRO A 19 -4.74 10.46 -16.40
N ASP A 20 -5.05 9.39 -17.14
CA ASP A 20 -6.01 8.37 -16.74
C ASP A 20 -5.42 6.96 -16.58
N SER A 21 -4.17 6.71 -16.97
CA SER A 21 -3.68 5.34 -17.16
C SER A 21 -2.53 4.91 -16.24
N ASP A 22 -1.76 5.82 -15.65
CA ASP A 22 -0.62 5.43 -14.82
C ASP A 22 -0.77 5.72 -13.32
N GLY A 23 -1.91 6.30 -12.93
CA GLY A 23 -2.26 6.51 -11.52
C GLY A 23 -1.28 7.41 -10.75
N ARG A 24 -0.46 8.22 -11.43
CA ARG A 24 0.48 9.13 -10.77
C ARG A 24 -0.19 10.45 -10.43
N GLN A 25 -0.24 10.78 -9.15
CA GLN A 25 -0.85 12.01 -8.67
C GLN A 25 0.00 12.66 -7.59
N LEU A 26 0.22 13.97 -7.70
CA LEU A 26 0.76 14.79 -6.61
C LEU A 26 -0.39 15.58 -5.99
N LYS A 27 -0.68 15.32 -4.72
CA LYS A 27 -1.73 16.00 -3.95
C LYS A 27 -1.08 16.93 -2.93
N ILE A 28 -1.44 18.19 -2.97
CA ILE A 28 -0.92 19.22 -2.06
C ILE A 28 -2.08 19.86 -1.32
N GLY A 29 -2.08 19.72 -0.01
CA GLY A 29 -2.96 20.44 0.89
C GLY A 29 -2.18 21.45 1.75
N ARG A 30 -2.86 22.13 2.63
CA ARG A 30 -2.23 23.13 3.52
C ARG A 30 -1.16 22.51 4.44
N THR A 31 -1.37 21.29 4.88
CA THR A 31 -0.55 20.60 5.91
C THR A 31 0.01 19.26 5.43
N PHE A 32 -0.16 18.93 4.17
CA PHE A 32 0.32 17.67 3.63
C PHE A 32 0.74 17.79 2.15
N LEU A 33 1.62 16.90 1.76
CA LEU A 33 1.98 16.61 0.39
C LEU A 33 2.02 15.09 0.23
N PHE A 34 1.31 14.56 -0.79
CA PHE A 34 1.34 13.14 -1.14
C PHE A 34 1.73 12.98 -2.61
N LEU A 35 2.72 12.14 -2.87
CA LEU A 35 2.94 11.55 -4.17
C LEU A 35 2.29 10.16 -4.15
N GLU A 36 1.22 10.00 -4.91
CA GLU A 36 0.53 8.72 -5.08
C GLU A 36 0.94 8.09 -6.41
N VAL A 37 1.31 6.82 -6.37
CA VAL A 37 1.74 6.08 -7.56
C VAL A 37 1.09 4.71 -7.51
N ASN A 38 0.36 4.36 -8.57
CA ASN A 38 -0.15 3.01 -8.75
C ASN A 38 0.95 2.15 -9.40
N LEU A 39 1.52 1.23 -8.63
CA LEU A 39 2.55 0.29 -9.07
C LEU A 39 1.87 -1.02 -9.46
N ASN A 40 1.29 -1.08 -10.65
CA ASN A 40 0.91 -2.36 -11.24
C ASN A 40 2.14 -3.03 -11.88
N LEU A 41 2.03 -4.30 -12.26
CA LEU A 41 3.13 -5.07 -12.86
C LEU A 41 3.75 -4.42 -14.12
N LYS A 42 3.00 -3.56 -14.82
CA LYS A 42 3.47 -2.83 -16.02
C LYS A 42 4.28 -1.57 -15.68
N THR A 43 4.16 -1.08 -14.45
CA THR A 43 4.81 0.15 -13.98
C THR A 43 5.98 -0.11 -13.05
N MET A 44 6.43 -1.37 -12.92
CA MET A 44 7.65 -1.72 -12.19
C MET A 44 8.84 -0.96 -12.78
N GLY A 45 9.56 -0.23 -11.93
CA GLY A 45 10.68 0.63 -12.34
C GLY A 45 10.35 2.11 -12.45
N ILE A 46 9.15 2.53 -12.08
CA ILE A 46 8.82 3.96 -11.99
C ILE A 46 9.75 4.63 -10.96
N PRO A 47 10.47 5.69 -11.34
CA PRO A 47 11.45 6.33 -10.47
C PRO A 47 10.79 7.27 -9.46
N TYR A 48 9.82 6.78 -8.66
CA TYR A 48 9.10 7.61 -7.68
C TYR A 48 10.03 8.16 -6.59
N TYR A 49 11.13 7.48 -6.30
CA TYR A 49 12.17 7.98 -5.40
C TYR A 49 12.81 9.26 -5.95
N GLU A 50 13.10 9.29 -7.26
CA GLU A 50 13.68 10.47 -7.91
C GLU A 50 12.68 11.64 -7.96
N TRP A 51 11.40 11.35 -8.19
CA TRP A 51 10.39 12.40 -8.18
C TRP A 51 10.22 13.02 -6.81
N MET A 52 10.15 12.18 -5.78
CA MET A 52 10.07 12.69 -4.40
C MET A 52 11.31 13.50 -4.03
N SER A 53 12.50 13.05 -4.44
CA SER A 53 13.75 13.80 -4.24
C SER A 53 13.68 15.21 -4.84
N LYS A 54 13.22 15.31 -6.09
CA LYS A 54 13.05 16.61 -6.77
C LYS A 54 12.01 17.50 -6.05
N ILE A 55 10.94 16.91 -5.53
CA ILE A 55 9.93 17.63 -4.75
C ILE A 55 10.54 18.15 -3.45
N VAL A 56 11.28 17.32 -2.74
CA VAL A 56 11.96 17.68 -1.48
C VAL A 56 12.95 18.81 -1.71
N GLU A 57 13.76 18.76 -2.79
CA GLU A 57 14.68 19.86 -3.14
C GLU A 57 13.93 21.20 -3.34
N LYS A 58 12.78 21.15 -4.01
CA LYS A 58 11.96 22.35 -4.17
C LYS A 58 11.35 22.86 -2.86
N LEU A 59 10.99 21.97 -1.95
CA LEU A 59 10.47 22.34 -0.64
C LEU A 59 11.54 23.00 0.24
N LYS A 60 12.82 22.57 0.13
CA LYS A 60 13.94 23.20 0.83
C LYS A 60 14.15 24.67 0.48
N GLU A 61 13.80 25.08 -0.74
CA GLU A 61 13.90 26.47 -1.18
C GLU A 61 12.94 27.40 -0.40
N ASN A 62 11.91 26.85 0.26
CA ASN A 62 10.96 27.63 1.05
C ASN A 62 11.39 27.70 2.53
N PRO A 63 11.82 28.86 3.03
CA PRO A 63 12.29 29.01 4.42
C PRO A 63 11.21 28.79 5.48
N MET A 64 9.94 28.83 5.08
CA MET A 64 8.80 28.57 5.97
C MET A 64 8.42 27.09 6.03
N PHE A 65 9.00 26.26 5.17
CA PHE A 65 8.69 24.83 5.16
C PHE A 65 9.22 24.14 6.42
N ARG A 66 8.39 23.35 7.03
CA ARG A 66 8.74 22.52 8.20
C ARG A 66 8.08 21.17 8.07
N LEU A 67 8.86 20.12 8.22
CA LEU A 67 8.35 18.75 8.34
C LEU A 67 7.88 18.49 9.77
N SER A 68 6.78 17.77 9.89
CA SER A 68 6.31 17.22 11.16
C SER A 68 6.17 15.71 11.12
N ARG A 69 6.17 15.13 9.93
CA ARG A 69 6.08 13.69 9.68
C ARG A 69 6.54 13.39 8.27
N ILE A 70 7.26 12.32 8.09
CA ILE A 70 7.46 11.66 6.79
C ILE A 70 6.94 10.25 6.88
N GLY A 71 6.47 9.72 5.75
CA GLY A 71 5.95 8.36 5.71
C GLY A 71 5.91 7.79 4.30
N LEU A 72 6.00 6.46 4.23
CA LEU A 72 5.74 5.67 3.04
C LEU A 72 4.56 4.76 3.32
N ARG A 73 3.50 4.88 2.51
CA ARG A 73 2.34 4.00 2.58
C ARG A 73 2.30 3.10 1.37
N LYS A 74 2.08 1.81 1.61
CA LYS A 74 1.89 0.82 0.56
C LYS A 74 0.60 0.08 0.79
N PHE A 75 -0.18 0.00 -0.27
CA PHE A 75 -1.42 -0.76 -0.31
C PHE A 75 -1.28 -1.90 -1.31
N ASN A 76 -1.54 -3.13 -0.84
CA ASN A 76 -1.53 -4.33 -1.67
C ASN A 76 -2.87 -5.02 -1.50
N SER A 77 -3.50 -5.41 -2.59
CA SER A 77 -4.71 -6.21 -2.54
C SER A 77 -4.60 -7.42 -3.45
N PHE A 78 -5.28 -8.48 -3.05
CA PHE A 78 -5.31 -9.76 -3.73
C PHE A 78 -6.74 -10.26 -3.80
N TYR A 79 -7.14 -10.79 -4.94
CA TYR A 79 -8.37 -11.52 -5.08
C TYR A 79 -8.07 -13.00 -5.27
N VAL A 80 -8.79 -13.85 -4.55
CA VAL A 80 -8.71 -15.31 -4.65
C VAL A 80 -10.10 -15.81 -4.99
N LEU A 81 -10.26 -16.47 -6.13
CA LEU A 81 -11.54 -17.03 -6.53
C LEU A 81 -11.98 -18.13 -5.54
N GLU A 82 -13.29 -18.27 -5.29
CA GLU A 82 -13.86 -19.25 -4.34
C GLU A 82 -13.35 -20.66 -4.60
N LYS A 83 -13.23 -21.08 -5.87
CA LYS A 83 -12.68 -22.39 -6.26
C LYS A 83 -11.25 -22.64 -5.78
N ASN A 84 -10.51 -21.58 -5.44
CA ASN A 84 -9.12 -21.62 -4.99
C ASN A 84 -8.97 -21.21 -3.53
N LYS A 85 -10.06 -21.03 -2.77
CA LYS A 85 -10.00 -20.48 -1.39
C LYS A 85 -9.09 -21.27 -0.44
N GLY A 86 -8.86 -22.55 -0.71
CA GLY A 86 -7.93 -23.37 0.09
C GLY A 86 -6.53 -22.81 0.19
N ILE A 87 -6.10 -22.03 -0.82
CA ILE A 87 -4.77 -21.42 -0.83
C ILE A 87 -4.62 -20.29 0.21
N LEU A 88 -5.72 -19.70 0.70
CA LEU A 88 -5.67 -18.63 1.69
C LEU A 88 -4.88 -19.01 2.94
N LYS A 89 -5.02 -20.27 3.38
CA LYS A 89 -4.29 -20.82 4.54
C LYS A 89 -2.78 -20.96 4.25
N ASP A 90 -2.42 -21.10 2.99
CA ASP A 90 -1.05 -21.28 2.53
C ASP A 90 -0.36 -19.96 2.14
N MET A 91 -1.14 -18.91 1.89
CA MET A 91 -0.63 -17.60 1.46
C MET A 91 -0.11 -16.77 2.62
N PHE A 92 -0.76 -16.86 3.76
CA PHE A 92 -0.52 -15.95 4.86
C PHE A 92 -0.06 -16.69 6.10
N SER A 93 0.81 -16.05 6.87
CA SER A 93 1.12 -16.50 8.21
C SER A 93 -0.18 -16.58 9.03
N ILE A 94 -0.34 -17.65 9.81
CA ILE A 94 -1.55 -17.93 10.59
C ILE A 94 -1.98 -16.79 11.52
N ASP A 95 -1.02 -15.98 11.95
CA ASP A 95 -1.26 -14.85 12.84
C ASP A 95 -1.92 -13.66 12.12
N TYR A 96 -1.94 -13.68 10.78
CA TYR A 96 -2.37 -12.55 9.97
C TYR A 96 -3.69 -12.75 9.23
N LEU A 97 -4.18 -13.97 9.14
CA LEU A 97 -5.50 -14.26 8.60
C LEU A 97 -6.32 -14.99 9.65
N SER A 98 -7.48 -14.45 10.01
CA SER A 98 -8.44 -15.13 10.87
C SER A 98 -8.95 -16.41 10.21
N GLU A 99 -9.39 -17.37 11.04
CA GLU A 99 -10.10 -18.52 10.51
C GLU A 99 -11.32 -18.07 9.71
N VAL A 100 -11.37 -18.47 8.45
CA VAL A 100 -12.47 -18.12 7.53
C VAL A 100 -13.74 -18.89 7.87
N GLU A 101 -13.61 -20.06 8.50
CA GLU A 101 -14.73 -20.92 8.87
C GLU A 101 -14.65 -21.30 10.36
N ARG A 102 -15.77 -21.14 11.09
CA ARG A 102 -15.92 -21.58 12.48
C ARG A 102 -17.24 -22.33 12.66
N GLY A 103 -17.18 -23.67 12.62
CA GLY A 103 -18.38 -24.50 12.63
C GLY A 103 -19.23 -24.25 11.38
N GLU A 104 -20.48 -23.84 11.57
CA GLU A 104 -21.42 -23.52 10.49
C GLU A 104 -21.32 -22.06 9.99
N PHE A 105 -20.49 -21.23 10.64
CA PHE A 105 -20.35 -19.83 10.29
C PHE A 105 -19.15 -19.61 9.37
N VAL A 106 -19.35 -18.84 8.31
CA VAL A 106 -18.33 -18.41 7.36
C VAL A 106 -18.04 -16.93 7.57
N LEU A 107 -16.78 -16.57 7.62
CA LEU A 107 -16.37 -15.18 7.75
C LEU A 107 -16.71 -14.42 6.47
N ASP A 108 -17.55 -13.40 6.59
CA ASP A 108 -17.90 -12.51 5.48
C ASP A 108 -16.92 -11.33 5.38
N ARG A 109 -16.59 -10.73 6.52
CA ARG A 109 -15.70 -9.58 6.56
C ARG A 109 -14.93 -9.52 7.88
N PHE A 110 -13.66 -9.09 7.80
CA PHE A 110 -12.95 -8.60 8.98
C PHE A 110 -12.06 -7.40 8.65
N GLU A 111 -11.81 -6.60 9.67
CA GLU A 111 -10.87 -5.48 9.62
C GLU A 111 -10.03 -5.50 10.90
N ASN A 112 -8.75 -5.29 10.76
CA ASN A 112 -7.83 -5.26 11.91
C ASN A 112 -6.72 -4.25 11.65
N MET A 113 -6.39 -3.47 12.67
CA MET A 113 -5.24 -2.56 12.66
C MET A 113 -4.30 -2.91 13.80
N GLN A 114 -3.03 -2.99 13.51
CA GLN A 114 -1.94 -3.20 14.45
C GLN A 114 -0.91 -2.09 14.31
N VAL A 115 -0.31 -1.68 15.43
CA VAL A 115 0.74 -0.66 15.45
C VAL A 115 2.00 -1.29 16.00
N TYR A 116 3.06 -1.26 15.20
CA TYR A 116 4.38 -1.76 15.56
C TYR A 116 5.34 -0.59 15.67
N ASN A 117 6.12 -0.56 16.75
CA ASN A 117 7.12 0.46 16.97
C ASN A 117 8.52 -0.17 16.87
N ASN A 118 9.33 0.37 15.98
CA ASN A 118 10.75 0.07 15.86
C ASN A 118 11.49 1.40 15.67
N MET A 119 11.84 2.03 16.78
CA MET A 119 12.44 3.36 16.76
C MET A 119 13.54 3.48 15.70
N PRO A 120 13.54 4.56 14.92
CA PRO A 120 12.71 5.76 15.02
C PRO A 120 11.37 5.69 14.24
N TYR A 121 10.99 4.51 13.75
CA TYR A 121 9.80 4.32 12.90
C TYR A 121 8.64 3.70 13.66
N THR A 122 7.43 4.07 13.22
CA THR A 122 6.17 3.43 13.58
C THR A 122 5.55 2.86 12.31
N LEU A 123 5.11 1.61 12.34
CA LEU A 123 4.35 0.95 11.29
C LEU A 123 2.90 0.76 11.74
N GLN A 124 1.95 1.38 11.04
CA GLN A 124 0.55 1.02 11.13
C GLN A 124 0.26 -0.01 10.02
N PHE A 125 -0.13 -1.20 10.44
CA PHE A 125 -0.49 -2.28 9.56
C PHE A 125 -2.00 -2.52 9.65
N PHE A 126 -2.70 -2.15 8.59
CA PHE A 126 -4.13 -2.40 8.46
C PHE A 126 -4.36 -3.53 7.46
N ARG A 127 -5.19 -4.48 7.82
CA ARG A 127 -5.56 -5.62 7.00
C ARG A 127 -7.06 -5.79 6.97
N THR A 128 -7.56 -6.14 5.79
CA THR A 128 -8.97 -6.43 5.57
C THR A 128 -9.14 -7.73 4.81
N TYR A 129 -10.25 -8.37 5.08
CA TYR A 129 -10.76 -9.48 4.30
C TYR A 129 -12.25 -9.21 4.03
N SER A 130 -12.71 -9.55 2.85
CA SER A 130 -14.13 -9.61 2.52
C SER A 130 -14.41 -10.69 1.48
N SER A 131 -15.56 -11.34 1.59
CA SER A 131 -16.13 -12.18 0.54
C SER A 131 -17.05 -11.35 -0.34
N GLY A 132 -17.21 -11.75 -1.61
CA GLY A 132 -18.05 -11.07 -2.56
C GLY A 132 -17.88 -11.64 -3.97
N ASN A 133 -18.36 -10.88 -4.96
CA ASN A 133 -18.21 -11.25 -6.35
C ASN A 133 -17.16 -10.36 -7.03
N LEU A 134 -16.32 -10.97 -7.86
CA LEU A 134 -15.33 -10.27 -8.67
C LEU A 134 -15.80 -10.21 -10.13
N LYS A 135 -15.77 -9.00 -10.68
CA LYS A 135 -15.87 -8.76 -12.11
C LYS A 135 -14.58 -8.12 -12.62
N ASN A 136 -13.97 -8.74 -13.61
CA ASN A 136 -12.75 -8.20 -14.24
C ASN A 136 -12.74 -8.53 -15.73
N GLU A 137 -13.03 -7.52 -16.55
CA GLU A 137 -13.13 -7.69 -18.00
C GLU A 137 -11.80 -8.04 -18.68
N GLN A 138 -10.67 -7.59 -18.11
CA GLN A 138 -9.34 -7.88 -18.68
C GLN A 138 -8.95 -9.35 -18.50
N LEU A 139 -9.49 -10.01 -17.47
CA LEU A 139 -9.24 -11.41 -17.16
C LEU A 139 -10.41 -12.33 -17.57
N ASN A 140 -11.42 -11.79 -18.27
CA ASN A 140 -12.65 -12.49 -18.64
C ASN A 140 -13.39 -13.11 -17.44
N ILE A 141 -13.38 -12.42 -16.29
CA ILE A 141 -14.15 -12.79 -15.10
C ILE A 141 -15.42 -11.97 -15.11
N GLU A 142 -16.58 -12.62 -15.28
CA GLU A 142 -17.84 -11.90 -15.43
C GLU A 142 -18.51 -11.58 -14.08
N ASP A 143 -18.60 -12.53 -13.17
CA ASP A 143 -19.19 -12.38 -11.83
C ASP A 143 -18.92 -13.64 -11.00
N GLU A 144 -17.66 -13.88 -10.66
CA GLU A 144 -17.28 -15.08 -9.91
C GLU A 144 -17.14 -14.77 -8.41
N PRO A 145 -17.64 -15.66 -7.53
CA PRO A 145 -17.37 -15.55 -6.09
C PRO A 145 -15.89 -15.52 -5.80
N ALA A 146 -15.47 -14.55 -4.99
CA ALA A 146 -14.08 -14.31 -4.67
C ALA A 146 -13.90 -13.76 -3.25
N HIS A 147 -12.68 -13.88 -2.77
CA HIS A 147 -12.20 -13.34 -1.50
C HIS A 147 -11.21 -12.23 -1.78
N MET A 148 -11.44 -11.06 -1.24
CA MET A 148 -10.50 -9.96 -1.28
C MET A 148 -9.72 -9.89 0.03
N ILE A 149 -8.40 -9.81 -0.08
CA ILE A 149 -7.49 -9.54 1.03
C ILE A 149 -6.72 -8.28 0.69
N ALA A 150 -6.69 -7.32 1.61
CA ALA A 150 -5.89 -6.12 1.45
C ALA A 150 -5.00 -5.87 2.66
N PHE A 151 -3.78 -5.43 2.38
CA PHE A 151 -2.78 -5.01 3.33
C PHE A 151 -2.39 -3.57 3.07
N ASP A 152 -2.48 -2.76 4.09
CA ASP A 152 -2.13 -1.35 4.06
C ASP A 152 -1.04 -1.11 5.11
N PHE A 153 0.15 -0.75 4.66
CA PHE A 153 1.33 -0.50 5.46
C PHE A 153 1.62 0.99 5.44
N ASP A 154 1.43 1.67 6.54
CA ASP A 154 1.83 3.08 6.72
C ASP A 154 3.02 3.15 7.68
N LEU A 155 4.23 3.16 7.11
CA LEU A 155 5.48 3.33 7.86
C LEU A 155 5.83 4.81 7.92
N PHE A 156 6.00 5.35 9.13
CA PHE A 156 6.31 6.75 9.29
C PHE A 156 7.25 7.03 10.47
N THR A 157 7.80 8.24 10.47
CA THR A 157 8.55 8.79 11.59
C THR A 157 8.20 10.24 11.85
N THR A 158 8.33 10.63 13.11
CA THR A 158 8.28 12.03 13.58
C THR A 158 9.60 12.42 14.28
N ASP A 159 10.60 11.53 14.20
CA ASP A 159 11.92 11.76 14.75
C ASP A 159 12.66 12.84 13.94
N LEU A 160 13.22 13.83 14.63
CA LEU A 160 13.81 15.00 13.99
C LEU A 160 15.09 14.66 13.22
N ASP A 161 15.90 13.72 13.74
CA ASP A 161 17.16 13.34 13.11
C ASP A 161 16.89 12.55 11.83
N GLU A 162 15.93 11.62 11.86
CA GLU A 162 15.49 10.89 10.66
C GLU A 162 14.83 11.81 9.63
N MET A 163 14.03 12.78 10.06
CA MET A 163 13.45 13.77 9.16
C MET A 163 14.54 14.66 8.54
N GLY A 164 15.56 15.02 9.31
CA GLY A 164 16.74 15.74 8.81
C GLY A 164 17.48 14.93 7.75
N ALA A 165 17.83 13.67 8.05
CA ALA A 165 18.48 12.76 7.13
C ALA A 165 17.67 12.55 5.83
N PHE A 166 16.33 12.45 5.94
CA PHE A 166 15.45 12.37 4.78
C PHE A 166 15.49 13.65 3.94
N MET A 167 15.52 14.82 4.57
CA MET A 167 15.66 16.08 3.83
C MET A 167 16.99 16.15 3.11
N ASP A 168 18.07 15.58 3.64
CA ASP A 168 19.38 15.55 3.00
C ASP A 168 19.43 14.58 1.81
N ASP A 169 18.83 13.39 1.95
CA ASP A 169 18.73 12.37 0.89
C ASP A 169 17.37 11.65 0.95
N ALA A 170 16.38 12.22 0.28
CA ALA A 170 15.04 11.66 0.24
C ALA A 170 14.98 10.31 -0.49
N GLN A 171 15.88 10.06 -1.44
CA GLN A 171 15.93 8.79 -2.16
C GLN A 171 16.41 7.65 -1.26
N ALA A 172 17.49 7.87 -0.52
CA ALA A 172 17.97 6.90 0.46
C ALA A 172 16.96 6.66 1.59
N GLY A 173 16.31 7.72 2.10
CA GLY A 173 15.27 7.65 3.11
C GLY A 173 14.07 6.80 2.66
N LEU A 174 13.56 7.05 1.46
CA LEU A 174 12.45 6.25 0.90
C LEU A 174 12.84 4.80 0.66
N LYS A 175 14.07 4.54 0.20
CA LYS A 175 14.57 3.18 0.03
C LYS A 175 14.62 2.45 1.36
N LYS A 176 15.17 3.06 2.42
CA LYS A 176 15.20 2.51 3.79
C LYS A 176 13.80 2.14 4.29
N MET A 177 12.82 3.03 4.09
CA MET A 177 11.43 2.78 4.48
C MET A 177 10.80 1.66 3.65
N ASN A 178 11.04 1.64 2.34
CA ASN A 178 10.58 0.59 1.45
C ASN A 178 11.11 -0.79 1.86
N ASP A 179 12.40 -0.89 2.13
CA ASP A 179 13.06 -2.14 2.52
C ASP A 179 12.51 -2.65 3.87
N SER A 180 12.17 -1.74 4.78
CA SER A 180 11.55 -2.07 6.07
C SER A 180 10.13 -2.63 5.89
N ILE A 181 9.30 -1.99 5.04
CA ILE A 181 7.96 -2.50 4.72
C ILE A 181 8.06 -3.86 4.01
N TYR A 182 9.00 -4.00 3.08
CA TYR A 182 9.17 -5.25 2.32
C TYR A 182 9.54 -6.41 3.24
N LYS A 183 10.48 -6.22 4.16
CA LYS A 183 10.83 -7.23 5.18
C LYS A 183 9.64 -7.61 6.05
N PHE A 184 8.79 -6.65 6.42
CA PHE A 184 7.58 -6.95 7.17
C PHE A 184 6.59 -7.74 6.31
N PHE A 185 6.41 -7.37 5.05
CA PHE A 185 5.55 -8.07 4.10
C PHE A 185 5.98 -9.54 3.89
N GLU A 186 7.28 -9.82 3.81
CA GLU A 186 7.82 -11.19 3.73
C GLU A 186 7.48 -12.05 4.96
N ASN A 187 7.27 -11.44 6.14
CA ASN A 187 6.81 -12.16 7.31
C ASN A 187 5.29 -12.44 7.31
N VAL A 188 4.52 -11.63 6.58
CA VAL A 188 3.05 -11.76 6.49
C VAL A 188 2.66 -12.77 5.41
N VAL A 189 3.31 -12.69 4.27
CA VAL A 189 3.02 -13.52 3.09
C VAL A 189 4.01 -14.67 3.02
N ALA A 190 3.52 -15.87 2.75
CA ALA A 190 4.38 -17.04 2.64
C ALA A 190 5.46 -16.87 1.55
N GLU A 191 6.68 -17.31 1.83
CA GLU A 191 7.85 -17.15 0.94
C GLU A 191 7.57 -17.61 -0.50
N LYS A 192 6.88 -18.75 -0.66
CA LYS A 192 6.47 -19.27 -1.97
C LYS A 192 5.61 -18.30 -2.78
N ILE A 193 4.76 -17.51 -2.09
CA ILE A 193 3.90 -16.52 -2.74
C ILE A 193 4.69 -15.26 -3.08
N VAL A 194 5.59 -14.82 -2.20
CA VAL A 194 6.47 -13.67 -2.47
C VAL A 194 7.31 -13.92 -3.71
N GLY A 195 7.90 -15.11 -3.86
CA GLY A 195 8.61 -15.50 -5.07
C GLY A 195 7.76 -15.37 -6.32
N LYS A 196 6.52 -15.87 -6.28
CA LYS A 196 5.60 -15.85 -7.42
C LYS A 196 5.04 -14.45 -7.76
N ILE A 197 4.88 -13.57 -6.78
CA ILE A 197 4.57 -12.16 -7.04
C ILE A 197 5.64 -11.55 -7.95
N ASN A 198 6.90 -11.81 -7.66
CA ASN A 198 8.02 -11.28 -8.43
C ASN A 198 8.11 -11.90 -9.84
N GLU A 199 7.71 -13.15 -10.02
CA GLU A 199 7.67 -13.84 -11.31
C GLU A 199 6.44 -13.48 -12.16
N GLY A 200 5.38 -12.93 -11.55
CA GLY A 200 4.14 -12.58 -12.24
C GLY A 200 3.18 -13.74 -12.51
N ASP A 201 3.43 -14.92 -11.94
CA ASP A 201 2.71 -16.17 -12.25
C ASP A 201 1.57 -16.49 -11.28
N LEU A 202 1.22 -15.59 -10.39
CA LEU A 202 0.20 -15.82 -9.35
C LEU A 202 -1.15 -16.29 -9.88
N LEU A 203 -1.60 -15.70 -11.00
CA LEU A 203 -2.91 -16.04 -11.57
C LEU A 203 -2.93 -17.47 -12.13
N GLN A 204 -1.88 -17.86 -12.86
CA GLN A 204 -1.85 -19.16 -13.53
C GLN A 204 -1.70 -20.31 -12.56
N GLU A 205 -0.82 -20.18 -11.55
CA GLU A 205 -0.56 -21.24 -10.60
C GLU A 205 -1.56 -21.32 -9.46
N TYR A 206 -2.03 -20.19 -8.97
CA TYR A 206 -2.81 -20.11 -7.73
C TYR A 206 -4.19 -19.47 -7.88
N GLY A 207 -4.52 -18.92 -9.06
CA GLY A 207 -5.76 -18.16 -9.25
C GLY A 207 -5.82 -16.90 -8.39
N ILE A 208 -4.66 -16.33 -8.04
CA ILE A 208 -4.53 -15.11 -7.28
C ILE A 208 -4.36 -13.94 -8.23
N ILE A 209 -5.18 -12.93 -8.07
CA ILE A 209 -5.18 -11.72 -8.89
C ILE A 209 -4.64 -10.57 -8.03
N PRO A 210 -3.39 -10.12 -8.27
CA PRO A 210 -2.89 -8.92 -7.62
C PRO A 210 -3.55 -7.68 -8.23
N PHE A 211 -3.83 -6.71 -7.37
CA PHE A 211 -4.47 -5.44 -7.74
C PHE A 211 -3.65 -4.27 -7.27
#